data_80662ca2ce5653842cee7fde383528a9
#
_entry.id   80662ca2ce5653842cee7fde383528a9
#
_cell.length_a   1.000
_cell.length_b   1.000
_cell.length_c   1.000
_cell.angle_alpha   90.00
_cell.angle_beta   90.00
_cell.angle_gamma   90.00
#
_symmetry.space_group_name_H-M   'P 1'
#
loop_
_entity.id
_entity.type
_entity.pdbx_description
1 polymer ?
#
loop_
_entity_poly.entity_id
_entity_poly.type
_entity_poly.pdbx_seq_one_letter_code
_entity_poly.pdbx_strand_id
1 'polypeptide(L)'
;MVKEDLNHPETRKVVDLIIDRTRDLHARNKPVEVLTVDNHADGPYLYLRMVREKSPRAEEVLDLLRMNGGNSSGVGIGCVSWDGSVHADQFWRHYSLGNVRQRPFSEIWLDVQHPLMGKLKEKKKHVKGRCKTCCWLEVCGGNFRVRAEAVSGDLWAPDPACYLTDEEIGST
;
A
#
# COMPACT_ATOMS: atom_id res chain seq x y z
N MET A 1 -11.25 -11.46 -14.30
CA MET A 1 -10.33 -11.25 -13.15
C MET A 1 -11.06 -10.74 -11.91
N VAL A 2 -11.85 -9.67 -11.98
CA VAL A 2 -12.58 -9.14 -10.79
C VAL A 2 -13.58 -10.13 -10.17
N LYS A 3 -14.09 -11.11 -10.92
CA LYS A 3 -15.08 -12.11 -10.42
C LYS A 3 -14.47 -13.24 -9.58
N GLU A 4 -13.15 -13.37 -9.59
CA GLU A 4 -12.41 -14.44 -8.88
C GLU A 4 -11.64 -13.89 -7.67
N ASP A 5 -11.73 -12.58 -7.42
CA ASP A 5 -11.07 -11.95 -6.28
C ASP A 5 -11.93 -12.08 -5.02
N LEU A 6 -11.27 -12.14 -3.86
CA LEU A 6 -11.95 -12.18 -2.57
C LEU A 6 -12.69 -10.86 -2.33
N ASN A 7 -13.92 -10.96 -1.82
CA ASN A 7 -14.59 -9.76 -1.31
C ASN A 7 -13.98 -9.29 0.03
N HIS A 8 -14.29 -8.08 0.47
CA HIS A 8 -13.69 -7.51 1.69
C HIS A 8 -13.89 -8.38 2.94
N PRO A 9 -15.07 -8.95 3.24
CA PRO A 9 -15.23 -9.88 4.34
C PRO A 9 -14.38 -11.16 4.24
N GLU A 10 -14.19 -11.70 3.05
CA GLU A 10 -13.32 -12.85 2.80
C GLU A 10 -11.87 -12.50 2.98
N THR A 11 -11.43 -11.35 2.44
CA THR A 11 -10.06 -10.84 2.64
C THR A 11 -9.75 -10.69 4.13
N ARG A 12 -10.66 -10.11 4.93
CA ARG A 12 -10.49 -9.99 6.39
C ARG A 12 -10.30 -11.35 7.05
N LYS A 13 -11.11 -12.36 6.70
CA LYS A 13 -10.96 -13.72 7.24
C LYS A 13 -9.61 -14.34 6.91
N VAL A 14 -9.11 -14.12 5.70
CA VAL A 14 -7.79 -14.62 5.29
C VAL A 14 -6.68 -13.91 6.09
N VAL A 15 -6.75 -12.60 6.24
CA VAL A 15 -5.76 -11.84 7.03
C VAL A 15 -5.81 -12.27 8.50
N ASP A 16 -7.00 -12.45 9.08
CA ASP A 16 -7.17 -12.97 10.44
C ASP A 16 -6.53 -14.35 10.59
N LEU A 17 -6.78 -15.27 9.64
CA LEU A 17 -6.17 -16.59 9.64
C LEU A 17 -4.63 -16.51 9.61
N ILE A 18 -4.06 -15.65 8.78
CA ILE A 18 -2.61 -15.43 8.69
C ILE A 18 -2.07 -14.96 10.04
N ILE A 19 -2.69 -13.96 10.66
CA ILE A 19 -2.27 -13.43 11.96
C ILE A 19 -2.32 -14.54 13.03
N ASP A 20 -3.43 -15.29 13.10
CA ASP A 20 -3.60 -16.35 14.09
C ASP A 20 -2.59 -17.48 13.93
N ARG A 21 -2.34 -17.91 12.70
CA ARG A 21 -1.34 -18.95 12.40
C ARG A 21 0.07 -18.50 12.70
N THR A 22 0.40 -17.26 12.39
CA THR A 22 1.71 -16.68 12.72
C THR A 22 1.91 -16.67 14.22
N ARG A 23 0.93 -16.20 15.00
CA ARG A 23 0.98 -16.23 16.48
C ARG A 23 1.13 -17.63 17.05
N ASP A 24 0.35 -18.59 16.53
CA ASP A 24 0.41 -20.00 16.98
C ASP A 24 1.82 -20.59 16.75
N LEU A 25 2.42 -20.32 15.59
CA LEU A 25 3.77 -20.78 15.29
C LEU A 25 4.81 -20.13 16.22
N HIS A 26 4.72 -18.85 16.49
CA HIS A 26 5.60 -18.17 17.45
C HIS A 26 5.43 -18.73 18.86
N ALA A 27 4.19 -18.97 19.32
CA ALA A 27 3.92 -19.56 20.64
C ALA A 27 4.49 -20.97 20.77
N ARG A 28 4.61 -21.71 19.69
CA ARG A 28 5.24 -23.04 19.63
C ARG A 28 6.76 -23.01 19.44
N ASN A 29 7.37 -21.84 19.59
CA ASN A 29 8.80 -21.65 19.40
C ASN A 29 9.29 -21.99 17.97
N LYS A 30 8.42 -21.78 16.96
CA LYS A 30 8.67 -21.92 15.52
C LYS A 30 8.43 -20.58 14.83
N PRO A 31 9.26 -19.56 15.09
CA PRO A 31 9.05 -18.23 14.55
C PRO A 31 9.16 -18.25 13.02
N VAL A 32 8.21 -17.60 12.36
CA VAL A 32 8.18 -17.39 10.92
C VAL A 32 7.97 -15.91 10.64
N GLU A 33 8.61 -15.41 9.61
CA GLU A 33 8.29 -14.11 9.04
C GLU A 33 7.18 -14.29 8.00
N VAL A 34 6.16 -13.47 8.09
CA VAL A 34 5.07 -13.43 7.13
C VAL A 34 4.95 -12.02 6.57
N LEU A 35 5.06 -11.90 5.27
CA LEU A 35 4.86 -10.65 4.55
C LEU A 35 3.54 -10.73 3.80
N THR A 36 2.60 -9.85 4.14
CA THR A 36 1.47 -9.54 3.28
C THR A 36 1.90 -8.43 2.34
N VAL A 37 1.86 -8.71 1.06
CA VAL A 37 2.26 -7.75 0.03
C VAL A 37 1.04 -7.25 -0.73
N ASP A 38 1.19 -6.09 -1.38
CA ASP A 38 0.20 -5.55 -2.30
C ASP A 38 -1.14 -5.09 -1.66
N ASN A 39 -1.25 -5.05 -0.33
CA ASN A 39 -2.37 -4.40 0.34
C ASN A 39 -1.94 -3.71 1.65
N HIS A 40 -1.67 -2.42 1.56
CA HIS A 40 -1.23 -1.64 2.73
C HIS A 40 -2.35 -1.35 3.75
N ALA A 41 -3.58 -1.82 3.52
CA ALA A 41 -4.65 -1.82 4.52
C ALA A 41 -4.41 -2.84 5.64
N ASP A 42 -3.56 -3.86 5.38
CA ASP A 42 -3.23 -4.90 6.36
C ASP A 42 -2.53 -4.33 7.60
N GLY A 43 -1.68 -3.31 7.43
CA GLY A 43 -1.00 -2.64 8.54
C GLY A 43 -1.98 -2.01 9.54
N PRO A 44 -2.83 -1.05 9.12
CA PRO A 44 -3.88 -0.50 9.98
C PRO A 44 -4.80 -1.57 10.57
N TYR A 45 -5.17 -2.59 9.78
CA TYR A 45 -6.02 -3.67 10.28
C TYR A 45 -5.36 -4.48 11.40
N LEU A 46 -4.08 -4.82 11.25
CA LEU A 46 -3.29 -5.48 12.30
C LEU A 46 -3.28 -4.65 13.58
N TYR A 47 -2.99 -3.34 13.48
CA TYR A 47 -3.00 -2.45 14.62
C TYR A 47 -4.37 -2.42 15.30
N LEU A 48 -5.44 -2.20 14.55
CA LEU A 48 -6.81 -2.17 15.08
C LEU A 48 -7.19 -3.49 15.77
N ARG A 49 -6.75 -4.62 15.24
CA ARG A 49 -6.94 -5.93 15.87
C ARG A 49 -6.17 -6.02 17.19
N MET A 50 -4.91 -5.60 17.22
CA MET A 50 -4.10 -5.57 18.43
C MET A 50 -4.71 -4.70 19.53
N VAL A 51 -5.28 -3.55 19.16
CA VAL A 51 -6.00 -2.67 20.10
C VAL A 51 -7.23 -3.36 20.66
N ARG A 52 -8.06 -3.99 19.82
CA ARG A 52 -9.23 -4.77 20.26
C ARG A 52 -8.86 -5.91 21.23
N GLU A 53 -7.73 -6.54 21.00
CA GLU A 53 -7.19 -7.62 21.83
C GLU A 53 -6.40 -7.10 23.05
N LYS A 54 -6.31 -5.79 23.25
CA LYS A 54 -5.56 -5.14 24.34
C LYS A 54 -4.08 -5.56 24.37
N SER A 55 -3.48 -5.76 23.21
CA SER A 55 -2.07 -6.12 23.10
C SER A 55 -1.18 -5.00 23.64
N PRO A 56 -0.22 -5.29 24.54
CA PRO A 56 0.71 -4.26 25.06
C PRO A 56 1.67 -3.72 23.99
N ARG A 57 1.78 -4.40 22.85
CA ARG A 57 2.66 -4.02 21.74
C ARG A 57 1.96 -3.23 20.63
N ALA A 58 0.68 -2.86 20.81
CA ALA A 58 -0.07 -2.20 19.75
C ALA A 58 0.60 -0.88 19.30
N GLU A 59 1.00 -0.05 20.25
CA GLU A 59 1.64 1.26 19.93
C GLU A 59 3.02 1.07 19.27
N GLU A 60 3.82 0.11 19.70
CA GLU A 60 5.08 -0.24 19.07
C GLU A 60 4.88 -0.61 17.58
N VAL A 61 3.87 -1.41 17.29
CA VAL A 61 3.54 -1.81 15.92
C VAL A 61 3.05 -0.59 15.11
N LEU A 62 2.25 0.29 15.70
CA LEU A 62 1.81 1.50 15.03
C LEU A 62 3.00 2.40 14.64
N ASP A 63 3.98 2.56 15.51
CA ASP A 63 5.17 3.35 15.22
C ASP A 63 6.00 2.74 14.09
N LEU A 64 6.17 1.41 14.07
CA LEU A 64 6.82 0.72 12.96
C LEU A 64 6.07 0.91 11.63
N LEU A 65 4.74 0.86 11.64
CA LEU A 65 3.90 1.09 10.47
C LEU A 65 4.02 2.54 9.96
N ARG A 66 4.08 3.52 10.87
CA ARG A 66 4.32 4.94 10.53
C ARG A 66 5.69 5.13 9.90
N MET A 67 6.73 4.49 10.44
CA MET A 67 8.08 4.53 9.87
C MET A 67 8.13 3.92 8.48
N ASN A 68 7.39 2.84 8.24
CA ASN A 68 7.28 2.21 6.93
C ASN A 68 6.56 3.12 5.90
N GLY A 69 5.52 3.85 6.32
CA GLY A 69 4.79 4.81 5.50
C GLY A 69 3.94 4.22 4.37
N GLY A 70 3.77 2.91 4.34
CA GLY A 70 2.92 2.18 3.38
C GLY A 70 3.45 2.17 1.95
N ASN A 71 2.57 2.35 0.98
CA ASN A 71 2.95 2.29 -0.43
C ASN A 71 3.97 3.37 -0.81
N SER A 72 5.10 2.94 -1.35
CA SER A 72 6.23 3.81 -1.71
C SER A 72 6.51 3.86 -3.23
N SER A 73 5.54 3.46 -4.07
CA SER A 73 5.65 3.55 -5.54
C SER A 73 6.00 4.98 -5.98
N GLY A 74 7.03 5.12 -6.80
CA GLY A 74 7.55 6.41 -7.26
C GLY A 74 8.25 7.26 -6.19
N VAL A 75 8.41 6.75 -4.96
CA VAL A 75 9.08 7.43 -3.84
C VAL A 75 10.29 6.63 -3.37
N GLY A 76 10.09 5.43 -2.83
CA GLY A 76 11.12 4.53 -2.34
C GLY A 76 11.28 3.27 -3.20
N ILE A 77 10.33 3.00 -4.09
CA ILE A 77 10.35 1.85 -5.00
C ILE A 77 10.21 2.36 -6.44
N GLY A 78 11.02 1.80 -7.34
CA GLY A 78 10.94 1.97 -8.78
C GLY A 78 11.28 0.68 -9.48
N CYS A 79 11.01 0.61 -10.78
CA CYS A 79 11.32 -0.53 -11.62
C CYS A 79 11.98 -0.08 -12.91
N VAL A 80 13.02 -0.79 -13.34
CA VAL A 80 13.62 -0.64 -14.67
C VAL A 80 13.32 -1.89 -15.47
N SER A 81 12.63 -1.75 -16.58
CA SER A 81 12.31 -2.84 -17.49
C SER A 81 13.50 -3.24 -18.36
N TRP A 82 13.41 -4.40 -19.02
CA TRP A 82 14.47 -4.94 -19.87
C TRP A 82 14.85 -4.05 -21.08
N ASP A 83 13.94 -3.17 -21.50
CA ASP A 83 14.16 -2.19 -22.56
C ASP A 83 14.79 -0.89 -22.06
N GLY A 84 15.01 -0.80 -20.74
CA GLY A 84 15.57 0.38 -20.06
C GLY A 84 14.52 1.40 -19.61
N SER A 85 13.22 1.15 -19.84
CA SER A 85 12.15 2.02 -19.37
C SER A 85 12.04 2.01 -17.84
N VAL A 86 11.86 3.20 -17.25
CA VAL A 86 11.72 3.41 -15.81
C VAL A 86 10.25 3.58 -15.47
N HIS A 87 9.80 2.88 -14.42
CA HIS A 87 8.43 2.90 -13.93
C HIS A 87 8.38 3.18 -12.43
N ALA A 88 7.24 3.66 -11.93
CA ALA A 88 7.04 3.97 -10.50
C ALA A 88 7.07 2.73 -9.60
N ASP A 89 6.70 1.56 -10.13
CA ASP A 89 6.87 0.23 -9.57
C ASP A 89 6.73 -0.83 -10.68
N GLN A 90 6.79 -2.12 -10.32
CA GLN A 90 6.70 -3.23 -11.26
C GLN A 90 5.31 -3.42 -11.91
N PHE A 91 4.27 -2.82 -11.36
CA PHE A 91 2.89 -2.97 -11.86
C PHE A 91 2.53 -1.87 -12.86
N TRP A 92 3.17 -0.70 -12.80
CA TRP A 92 2.87 0.47 -13.66
C TRP A 92 3.61 0.47 -15.00
N ARG A 93 3.59 -0.64 -15.69
CA ARG A 93 4.35 -0.82 -16.95
C ARG A 93 3.80 -0.01 -18.11
N HIS A 94 2.58 0.48 -18.04
CA HIS A 94 1.95 1.33 -19.07
C HIS A 94 2.35 2.82 -18.96
N TYR A 95 3.00 3.22 -17.85
CA TYR A 95 3.61 4.54 -17.71
C TYR A 95 5.13 4.43 -17.69
N SER A 96 5.81 5.08 -18.65
CA SER A 96 7.26 5.25 -18.62
C SER A 96 7.62 6.64 -18.10
N LEU A 97 8.48 6.70 -17.10
CA LEU A 97 9.03 7.94 -16.55
C LEU A 97 10.25 8.43 -17.35
N GLY A 98 10.77 7.61 -18.24
CA GLY A 98 11.95 7.81 -19.05
C GLY A 98 12.69 6.52 -19.31
N ASN A 99 13.89 6.59 -19.91
CA ASN A 99 14.68 5.41 -20.25
C ASN A 99 16.15 5.60 -19.82
N VAL A 100 16.70 4.65 -19.08
CA VAL A 100 18.08 4.71 -18.57
C VAL A 100 19.15 4.65 -19.66
N ARG A 101 18.79 4.27 -20.89
CA ARG A 101 19.67 4.31 -22.06
C ARG A 101 19.78 5.70 -22.66
N GLN A 102 18.90 6.64 -22.27
CA GLN A 102 18.83 8.00 -22.80
C GLN A 102 19.33 9.03 -21.79
N ARG A 103 19.04 8.83 -20.50
CA ARG A 103 19.53 9.69 -19.42
C ARG A 103 19.69 8.89 -18.10
N PRO A 104 20.54 9.33 -17.16
CA PRO A 104 20.78 8.64 -15.90
C PRO A 104 19.49 8.40 -15.11
N PHE A 105 19.43 7.26 -14.42
CA PHE A 105 18.29 6.91 -13.55
C PHE A 105 17.99 8.01 -12.52
N SER A 106 19.02 8.58 -11.90
CA SER A 106 18.87 9.65 -10.90
C SER A 106 18.13 10.87 -11.44
N GLU A 107 18.42 11.27 -12.69
CA GLU A 107 17.73 12.38 -13.32
C GLU A 107 16.26 12.07 -13.60
N ILE A 108 15.97 10.84 -14.06
CA ILE A 108 14.60 10.40 -14.28
C ILE A 108 13.85 10.35 -12.95
N TRP A 109 14.47 9.78 -11.92
CA TRP A 109 13.84 9.54 -10.62
C TRP A 109 13.58 10.81 -9.81
N LEU A 110 14.40 11.81 -9.99
CA LEU A 110 14.28 13.11 -9.32
C LEU A 110 13.48 14.14 -10.12
N ASP A 111 13.04 13.79 -11.31
CA ASP A 111 12.31 14.71 -12.20
C ASP A 111 10.88 14.96 -11.72
N VAL A 112 10.73 15.92 -10.82
CA VAL A 112 9.41 16.36 -10.33
C VAL A 112 8.60 17.16 -11.34
N GLN A 113 9.20 17.56 -12.48
CA GLN A 113 8.47 18.20 -13.58
C GLN A 113 7.69 17.17 -14.41
N HIS A 114 8.06 15.89 -14.34
CA HIS A 114 7.25 14.84 -14.95
C HIS A 114 5.89 14.76 -14.26
N PRO A 115 4.75 14.90 -14.97
CA PRO A 115 3.42 15.07 -14.36
C PRO A 115 3.02 13.96 -13.39
N LEU A 116 3.40 12.71 -13.70
CA LEU A 116 3.12 11.58 -12.82
C LEU A 116 4.08 11.57 -11.62
N MET A 117 5.39 11.71 -11.87
CA MET A 117 6.40 11.62 -10.82
C MET A 117 6.23 12.73 -9.76
N GLY A 118 6.01 13.97 -10.19
CA GLY A 118 5.75 15.08 -9.27
C GLY A 118 4.57 14.80 -8.34
N LYS A 119 3.47 14.27 -8.88
CA LYS A 119 2.30 13.90 -8.06
C LYS A 119 2.55 12.69 -7.17
N LEU A 120 3.34 11.70 -7.61
CA LEU A 120 3.66 10.53 -6.77
C LEU A 120 4.51 10.90 -5.56
N LYS A 121 5.44 11.86 -5.71
CA LYS A 121 6.23 12.41 -4.58
C LYS A 121 5.34 13.04 -3.50
N GLU A 122 4.16 13.52 -3.88
CA GLU A 122 3.18 14.17 -3.00
C GLU A 122 1.81 13.47 -3.00
N LYS A 123 1.79 12.15 -3.28
CA LYS A 123 0.55 11.40 -3.55
C LYS A 123 -0.56 11.56 -2.52
N LYS A 124 -0.21 11.72 -1.25
CA LYS A 124 -1.18 11.93 -0.17
C LYS A 124 -2.04 13.18 -0.37
N LYS A 125 -1.52 14.21 -1.05
CA LYS A 125 -2.27 15.44 -1.38
C LYS A 125 -3.29 15.22 -2.51
N HIS A 126 -3.10 14.18 -3.31
CA HIS A 126 -3.90 13.95 -4.52
C HIS A 126 -4.98 12.90 -4.37
N VAL A 127 -4.89 12.01 -3.37
CA VAL A 127 -5.90 10.97 -3.14
C VAL A 127 -7.28 11.57 -2.89
N LYS A 128 -8.32 10.87 -3.33
CA LYS A 128 -9.72 11.30 -3.31
C LYS A 128 -10.59 10.37 -2.46
N GLY A 129 -11.85 10.74 -2.37
CA GLY A 129 -12.88 9.94 -1.69
C GLY A 129 -12.48 9.59 -0.26
N ARG A 130 -12.84 8.40 0.19
CA ARG A 130 -12.57 7.94 1.56
C ARG A 130 -11.08 7.94 1.95
N CYS A 131 -10.16 7.84 0.99
CA CYS A 131 -8.72 7.93 1.27
C CYS A 131 -8.30 9.32 1.73
N LYS A 132 -8.95 10.40 1.23
CA LYS A 132 -8.57 11.78 1.56
C LYS A 132 -8.83 12.11 3.03
N THR A 133 -9.85 11.54 3.64
CA THR A 133 -10.24 11.77 5.03
C THR A 133 -9.85 10.63 5.97
N CYS A 134 -9.21 9.59 5.44
CA CYS A 134 -8.83 8.41 6.20
C CYS A 134 -7.73 8.72 7.22
N CYS A 135 -7.97 8.39 8.50
CA CYS A 135 -6.99 8.57 9.58
C CYS A 135 -5.70 7.72 9.37
N TRP A 136 -5.76 6.70 8.52
CA TRP A 136 -4.62 5.82 8.22
C TRP A 136 -3.83 6.22 6.98
N LEU A 137 -4.12 7.37 6.36
CA LEU A 137 -3.44 7.77 5.13
C LEU A 137 -1.92 7.86 5.31
N GLU A 138 -1.46 8.31 6.48
CA GLU A 138 -0.01 8.38 6.79
C GLU A 138 0.63 6.99 6.93
N VAL A 139 -0.13 6.00 7.35
CA VAL A 139 0.33 4.61 7.56
C VAL A 139 0.29 3.80 6.26
N CYS A 140 -0.81 3.88 5.48
CA CYS A 140 -0.96 3.06 4.27
C CYS A 140 -0.42 3.73 3.00
N GLY A 141 -0.14 5.04 3.03
CA GLY A 141 0.35 5.79 1.87
C GLY A 141 -0.63 5.86 0.70
N GLY A 142 -1.92 5.62 0.95
CA GLY A 142 -2.96 5.58 -0.08
C GLY A 142 -3.05 4.26 -0.85
N ASN A 143 -2.36 3.21 -0.41
CA ASN A 143 -2.37 1.88 -1.02
C ASN A 143 -1.91 1.91 -2.51
N PHE A 144 -2.33 0.98 -3.37
CA PHE A 144 -1.86 0.88 -4.76
C PHE A 144 -2.64 1.78 -5.72
N ARG A 145 -1.98 2.81 -6.21
CA ARG A 145 -2.57 3.75 -7.18
C ARG A 145 -2.83 3.11 -8.54
N VAL A 146 -1.95 2.19 -8.96
CA VAL A 146 -2.15 1.44 -10.21
C VAL A 146 -3.43 0.59 -10.18
N ARG A 147 -3.77 0.00 -9.02
CA ARG A 147 -4.99 -0.78 -8.86
C ARG A 147 -6.23 0.12 -8.84
N ALA A 148 -6.15 1.26 -8.16
CA ALA A 148 -7.20 2.26 -8.19
C ALA A 148 -7.51 2.71 -9.63
N GLU A 149 -6.48 3.02 -10.41
CA GLU A 149 -6.60 3.39 -11.82
C GLU A 149 -7.21 2.27 -12.66
N ALA A 150 -6.70 1.04 -12.53
CA ALA A 150 -7.14 -0.10 -13.33
C ALA A 150 -8.65 -0.41 -13.16
N VAL A 151 -9.20 -0.14 -11.97
CA VAL A 151 -10.60 -0.43 -11.66
C VAL A 151 -11.52 0.77 -11.92
N SER A 152 -11.07 1.99 -11.60
CA SER A 152 -11.91 3.20 -11.64
C SER A 152 -11.61 4.13 -12.81
N GLY A 153 -10.48 3.95 -13.51
CA GLY A 153 -9.98 4.91 -14.50
C GLY A 153 -9.35 6.17 -13.86
N ASP A 154 -9.35 6.29 -12.54
CA ASP A 154 -8.78 7.43 -11.82
C ASP A 154 -7.68 6.96 -10.86
N LEU A 155 -6.46 7.34 -11.17
CA LEU A 155 -5.26 7.09 -10.39
C LEU A 155 -5.38 7.50 -8.91
N TRP A 156 -6.21 8.50 -8.61
CA TRP A 156 -6.33 9.09 -7.28
C TRP A 156 -7.59 8.62 -6.53
N ALA A 157 -8.41 7.78 -7.15
CA ALA A 157 -9.57 7.17 -6.51
C ALA A 157 -9.15 6.31 -5.29
N PRO A 158 -10.07 5.98 -4.38
CA PRO A 158 -9.84 4.96 -3.36
C PRO A 158 -9.41 3.64 -3.98
N ASP A 159 -8.44 2.98 -3.33
CA ASP A 159 -8.04 1.64 -3.76
C ASP A 159 -9.17 0.64 -3.44
N PRO A 160 -9.68 -0.10 -4.43
CA PRO A 160 -10.78 -1.03 -4.23
C PRO A 160 -10.44 -2.22 -3.30
N ALA A 161 -9.17 -2.53 -3.09
CA ALA A 161 -8.75 -3.58 -2.16
C ALA A 161 -8.70 -3.13 -0.69
N CYS A 162 -9.00 -1.86 -0.40
CA CYS A 162 -9.08 -1.40 0.99
C CYS A 162 -10.35 -1.92 1.66
N TYR A 163 -10.20 -2.94 2.49
CA TYR A 163 -11.29 -3.62 3.20
C TYR A 163 -11.60 -3.05 4.60
N LEU A 164 -10.95 -1.96 5.00
CA LEU A 164 -11.30 -1.25 6.25
C LEU A 164 -12.70 -0.64 6.13
N THR A 165 -13.48 -0.69 7.20
CA THR A 165 -14.80 -0.08 7.24
C THR A 165 -14.71 1.45 7.38
N ASP A 166 -15.82 2.16 7.12
CA ASP A 166 -15.85 3.62 7.27
C ASP A 166 -15.62 4.04 8.73
N GLU A 167 -16.14 3.28 9.69
CA GLU A 167 -15.85 3.45 11.12
C GLU A 167 -14.35 3.29 11.42
N GLU A 168 -13.71 2.25 10.89
CA GLU A 168 -12.28 1.99 11.11
C GLU A 168 -11.37 3.05 10.51
N ILE A 169 -11.79 3.75 9.47
CA ILE A 169 -11.02 4.84 8.86
C ILE A 169 -11.35 6.22 9.42
N GLY A 170 -12.27 6.30 10.41
CA GLY A 170 -12.69 7.56 11.03
C GLY A 170 -13.54 8.44 10.13
N SER A 171 -14.22 7.87 9.13
CA SER A 171 -15.19 8.58 8.29
C SER A 171 -16.57 8.44 8.92
N THR A 172 -16.93 9.34 9.80
CA THR A 172 -18.27 9.53 10.36
C THR A 172 -18.97 10.67 9.68
#